data_d1a7f0ab36ef59e01bc6a7dda59e067f
#
_entry.id   d1a7f0ab36ef59e01bc6a7dda59e067f
#
_cell.length_a   1.000
_cell.length_b   1.000
_cell.length_c   1.000
_cell.angle_alpha   90.00
_cell.angle_beta   90.00
_cell.angle_gamma   90.00
#
_symmetry.space_group_name_H-M   'P 1'
#
loop_
_entity.id
_entity.type
_entity.pdbx_description
1 polymer ?
#
loop_
_entity_poly.entity_id
_entity_poly.type
_entity_poly.pdbx_seq_one_letter_code
_entity_poly.pdbx_strand_id
1 'polypeptide(L)'
;MFKYKDNQGLYFSFLLVYYLIFHFAFIVRKLWAKDTFTIGDILILLSNTLLFYSLGLSFTFESVFAQTRDYLTVFTLANALFHFLVYYYTRSRGASKELKYLSLILAISFGTLTIPIYFEGVWITLFWAMEAGGLFWVGRTKKIRMYEMLSYIVLPLATFSLWTNWIEMQEHVASIPEKVTAFLNTTFLNSLLYVGIVAGISYINSRYREKASETFDYGINILLFIMLYATFYIEIYNYWAIRINQYVVEADTGMKAYDSLQYFKQMWLIVYTVAYFALFTWIDTRYIRKEKILFNNLVFNLVIGMIMLTQGLYLLSELRGLYLSYTPGMMYVIIRYIALLAFALLLWQTYKLLDAEAINFKNNKVRDLVLYGVVLWVVSSEWLHWTELLGATANYKLGLSILWVSYGVFMLVKGIHQSKSYMRIASISVILFTLVKLFFYDIAHLSTISRVVVLVILGVLLMIASFLYVKYDKKIRNNDK
;
A
#
# COMPACT_ATOMS: atom_id res chain seq x y z
N MET A 1 35.08 -17.33 -35.37
CA MET A 1 33.68 -16.94 -35.21
C MET A 1 32.79 -17.30 -36.42
N PHE A 2 33.26 -17.13 -37.66
CA PHE A 2 32.46 -17.41 -38.88
C PHE A 2 32.07 -18.88 -39.10
N LYS A 3 32.94 -19.86 -38.78
CA LYS A 3 32.63 -21.30 -38.92
C LYS A 3 31.56 -21.84 -37.98
N TYR A 4 31.27 -21.15 -36.88
CA TYR A 4 30.25 -21.55 -35.90
C TYR A 4 28.84 -21.28 -36.42
N LYS A 5 28.62 -20.15 -37.13
CA LYS A 5 27.28 -19.80 -37.67
C LYS A 5 26.80 -20.78 -38.75
N ASP A 6 27.72 -21.31 -39.57
CA ASP A 6 27.36 -22.20 -40.70
C ASP A 6 26.95 -23.60 -40.28
N ASN A 7 27.33 -24.05 -39.07
CA ASN A 7 27.09 -25.41 -38.56
C ASN A 7 26.23 -25.48 -37.29
N GLN A 8 25.47 -24.45 -36.98
CA GLN A 8 24.66 -24.41 -35.74
C GLN A 8 23.72 -25.61 -35.62
N GLY A 9 23.05 -26.00 -36.70
CA GLY A 9 22.17 -27.15 -36.74
C GLY A 9 22.87 -28.45 -36.36
N LEU A 10 24.10 -28.67 -36.82
CA LEU A 10 24.87 -29.84 -36.47
C LEU A 10 25.29 -29.86 -35.01
N TYR A 11 25.79 -28.76 -34.49
CA TYR A 11 26.16 -28.64 -33.07
C TYR A 11 24.97 -28.81 -32.15
N PHE A 12 23.82 -28.22 -32.47
CA PHE A 12 22.60 -28.38 -31.72
C PHE A 12 22.11 -29.84 -31.75
N SER A 13 22.18 -30.49 -32.90
CA SER A 13 21.81 -31.93 -33.03
C SER A 13 22.67 -32.83 -32.13
N PHE A 14 23.98 -32.61 -32.11
CA PHE A 14 24.87 -33.32 -31.20
C PHE A 14 24.49 -33.07 -29.73
N LEU A 15 24.28 -31.78 -29.35
CA LEU A 15 23.89 -31.40 -27.99
C LEU A 15 22.58 -32.09 -27.59
N LEU A 16 21.58 -32.08 -28.48
CA LEU A 16 20.30 -32.74 -28.25
C LEU A 16 20.44 -34.27 -28.09
N VAL A 17 21.20 -34.94 -28.98
CA VAL A 17 21.41 -36.37 -28.91
C VAL A 17 22.08 -36.75 -27.59
N TYR A 18 23.16 -36.07 -27.19
CA TYR A 18 23.82 -36.32 -25.91
C TYR A 18 22.85 -36.08 -24.73
N TYR A 19 22.11 -34.99 -24.74
CA TYR A 19 21.11 -34.72 -23.71
C TYR A 19 20.10 -35.89 -23.57
N LEU A 20 19.53 -36.33 -24.68
CA LEU A 20 18.54 -37.41 -24.69
C LEU A 20 19.14 -38.75 -24.24
N ILE A 21 20.34 -39.10 -24.72
CA ILE A 21 21.02 -40.33 -24.31
C ILE A 21 21.22 -40.34 -22.79
N PHE A 22 21.83 -39.30 -22.23
CA PHE A 22 22.08 -39.26 -20.78
C PHE A 22 20.80 -39.24 -19.98
N HIS A 23 19.79 -38.46 -20.46
CA HIS A 23 18.52 -38.33 -19.76
C HIS A 23 17.74 -39.66 -19.73
N PHE A 24 17.57 -40.31 -20.90
CA PHE A 24 16.83 -41.57 -20.99
C PHE A 24 17.59 -42.78 -20.42
N ALA A 25 18.88 -42.91 -20.69
CA ALA A 25 19.68 -44.00 -20.14
C ALA A 25 19.62 -44.02 -18.61
N PHE A 26 19.67 -42.83 -18.00
CA PHE A 26 19.60 -42.69 -16.55
C PHE A 26 18.20 -43.05 -16.00
N ILE A 27 17.14 -42.59 -16.62
CA ILE A 27 15.76 -42.86 -16.21
C ILE A 27 15.42 -44.33 -16.40
N VAL A 28 15.74 -44.91 -17.58
CA VAL A 28 15.44 -46.31 -17.92
C VAL A 28 16.17 -47.25 -16.96
N ARG A 29 17.47 -47.00 -16.70
CA ARG A 29 18.25 -47.79 -15.72
C ARG A 29 17.59 -47.84 -14.35
N LYS A 30 17.15 -46.67 -13.85
CA LYS A 30 16.52 -46.57 -12.52
C LYS A 30 15.14 -47.23 -12.48
N LEU A 31 14.37 -47.14 -13.56
CA LEU A 31 13.07 -47.81 -13.67
C LEU A 31 13.22 -49.36 -13.71
N TRP A 32 14.21 -49.88 -14.43
CA TRP A 32 14.45 -51.32 -14.52
C TRP A 32 15.01 -51.89 -13.24
N ALA A 33 15.93 -51.18 -12.61
CA ALA A 33 16.53 -51.60 -11.35
C ALA A 33 15.57 -51.49 -10.16
N LYS A 34 14.43 -50.80 -10.32
CA LYS A 34 13.49 -50.43 -9.23
C LYS A 34 14.18 -49.75 -8.05
N ASP A 35 15.29 -49.07 -8.33
CA ASP A 35 16.08 -48.37 -7.31
C ASP A 35 15.39 -47.11 -6.82
N THR A 36 15.64 -46.74 -5.58
CA THR A 36 15.23 -45.45 -5.01
C THR A 36 16.05 -44.32 -5.63
N PHE A 37 15.39 -43.20 -5.91
CA PHE A 37 16.06 -41.98 -6.38
C PHE A 37 16.76 -41.29 -5.20
N THR A 38 18.06 -41.10 -5.33
CA THR A 38 18.88 -40.40 -4.35
C THR A 38 19.02 -38.90 -4.73
N ILE A 39 19.51 -38.07 -3.79
CA ILE A 39 19.83 -36.67 -4.06
C ILE A 39 20.87 -36.53 -5.18
N GLY A 40 21.87 -37.44 -5.24
CA GLY A 40 22.85 -37.46 -6.33
C GLY A 40 22.22 -37.69 -7.70
N ASP A 41 21.21 -38.54 -7.79
CA ASP A 41 20.45 -38.80 -9.03
C ASP A 41 19.71 -37.57 -9.50
N ILE A 42 19.08 -36.84 -8.57
CA ILE A 42 18.39 -35.56 -8.84
C ILE A 42 19.38 -34.52 -9.39
N LEU A 43 20.55 -34.38 -8.75
CA LEU A 43 21.58 -33.44 -9.16
C LEU A 43 22.13 -33.76 -10.57
N ILE A 44 22.31 -35.02 -10.90
CA ILE A 44 22.79 -35.45 -12.24
C ILE A 44 21.76 -35.06 -13.32
N LEU A 45 20.49 -35.41 -13.13
CA LEU A 45 19.43 -35.05 -14.08
C LEU A 45 19.24 -33.54 -14.19
N LEU A 46 19.26 -32.82 -13.08
CA LEU A 46 19.16 -31.39 -13.05
C LEU A 46 20.34 -30.74 -13.78
N SER A 47 21.57 -31.16 -13.49
CA SER A 47 22.77 -30.63 -14.17
C SER A 47 22.74 -30.89 -15.68
N ASN A 48 22.36 -32.13 -16.11
CA ASN A 48 22.20 -32.43 -17.53
C ASN A 48 21.18 -31.51 -18.21
N THR A 49 20.03 -31.27 -17.57
CA THR A 49 18.98 -30.38 -18.09
C THR A 49 19.44 -28.94 -18.15
N LEU A 50 20.08 -28.43 -17.10
CA LEU A 50 20.56 -27.05 -17.05
C LEU A 50 21.69 -26.79 -18.03
N LEU A 51 22.62 -27.74 -18.19
CA LEU A 51 23.68 -27.65 -19.21
C LEU A 51 23.12 -27.65 -20.63
N PHE A 52 22.19 -28.56 -20.94
CA PHE A 52 21.52 -28.56 -22.23
C PHE A 52 20.81 -27.25 -22.51
N TYR A 53 20.05 -26.74 -21.53
CA TYR A 53 19.29 -25.51 -21.69
C TYR A 53 20.19 -24.29 -21.84
N SER A 54 21.20 -24.12 -20.97
CA SER A 54 22.12 -22.98 -21.03
C SER A 54 22.96 -22.97 -22.32
N LEU A 55 23.44 -24.11 -22.80
CA LEU A 55 24.11 -24.18 -24.09
C LEU A 55 23.14 -23.95 -25.25
N GLY A 56 21.92 -24.46 -25.15
CA GLY A 56 20.88 -24.26 -26.14
C GLY A 56 20.48 -22.78 -26.34
N LEU A 57 20.53 -21.97 -25.28
CA LEU A 57 20.29 -20.53 -25.38
C LEU A 57 21.31 -19.77 -26.25
N SER A 58 22.49 -20.34 -26.50
CA SER A 58 23.52 -19.71 -27.32
C SER A 58 23.27 -19.78 -28.84
N PHE A 59 22.30 -20.61 -29.28
CA PHE A 59 21.96 -20.74 -30.71
C PHE A 59 20.93 -19.69 -31.12
N THR A 60 20.96 -19.24 -32.36
CA THR A 60 20.04 -18.21 -32.89
C THR A 60 19.15 -18.72 -34.04
N PHE A 61 19.60 -19.69 -34.79
CA PHE A 61 18.89 -20.28 -35.96
C PHE A 61 18.22 -19.24 -36.87
N GLU A 62 18.98 -18.19 -37.27
CA GLU A 62 18.51 -17.08 -38.09
C GLU A 62 17.89 -17.55 -39.45
N SER A 63 18.24 -18.75 -39.92
CA SER A 63 17.69 -19.34 -41.15
C SER A 63 16.28 -19.90 -41.01
N VAL A 64 15.84 -20.18 -39.77
CA VAL A 64 14.54 -20.80 -39.50
C VAL A 64 13.59 -19.87 -38.73
N PHE A 65 14.12 -19.06 -37.85
CA PHE A 65 13.35 -18.13 -37.05
C PHE A 65 13.64 -16.68 -37.44
N ALA A 66 12.61 -15.91 -37.70
CA ALA A 66 12.73 -14.50 -38.05
C ALA A 66 13.37 -13.66 -36.93
N GLN A 67 13.16 -14.09 -35.68
CA GLN A 67 13.74 -13.43 -34.51
C GLN A 67 14.34 -14.46 -33.55
N THR A 68 15.43 -14.11 -32.88
CA THR A 68 16.02 -14.93 -31.79
C THR A 68 15.03 -15.26 -30.71
N ARG A 69 14.10 -14.36 -30.41
CA ARG A 69 13.01 -14.53 -29.47
C ARG A 69 12.10 -15.72 -29.81
N ASP A 70 11.75 -15.90 -31.09
CA ASP A 70 10.88 -16.99 -31.52
C ASP A 70 11.57 -18.35 -31.28
N TYR A 71 12.86 -18.45 -31.62
CA TYR A 71 13.65 -19.65 -31.31
C TYR A 71 13.68 -19.93 -29.81
N LEU A 72 14.01 -18.95 -28.99
CA LEU A 72 14.10 -19.11 -27.52
C LEU A 72 12.76 -19.55 -26.92
N THR A 73 11.66 -19.00 -27.44
CA THR A 73 10.31 -19.37 -27.02
C THR A 73 10.02 -20.84 -27.34
N VAL A 74 10.20 -21.24 -28.59
CA VAL A 74 9.97 -22.63 -29.03
C VAL A 74 10.89 -23.61 -28.31
N PHE A 75 12.17 -23.26 -28.14
CA PHE A 75 13.14 -24.09 -27.42
C PHE A 75 12.75 -24.28 -25.94
N THR A 76 12.36 -23.21 -25.25
CA THR A 76 11.94 -23.27 -23.84
C THR A 76 10.64 -24.05 -23.67
N LEU A 77 9.66 -23.82 -24.56
CA LEU A 77 8.39 -24.55 -24.56
C LEU A 77 8.60 -26.04 -24.88
N ALA A 78 9.50 -26.38 -25.80
CA ALA A 78 9.85 -27.75 -26.12
C ALA A 78 10.46 -28.48 -24.90
N ASN A 79 11.30 -27.80 -24.11
CA ASN A 79 11.81 -28.34 -22.84
C ASN A 79 10.69 -28.55 -21.81
N ALA A 80 9.75 -27.61 -21.67
CA ALA A 80 8.58 -27.77 -20.80
C ALA A 80 7.76 -29.01 -21.19
N LEU A 81 7.43 -29.15 -22.49
CA LEU A 81 6.69 -30.28 -23.03
C LEU A 81 7.43 -31.60 -22.87
N PHE A 82 8.74 -31.62 -23.14
CA PHE A 82 9.59 -32.81 -22.93
C PHE A 82 9.52 -33.30 -21.48
N HIS A 83 9.74 -32.45 -20.51
CA HIS A 83 9.67 -32.83 -19.10
C HIS A 83 8.25 -33.21 -18.66
N PHE A 84 7.22 -32.62 -19.24
CA PHE A 84 5.83 -33.01 -19.01
C PHE A 84 5.57 -34.45 -19.53
N LEU A 85 6.07 -34.78 -20.72
CA LEU A 85 5.97 -36.13 -21.27
C LEU A 85 6.76 -37.15 -20.43
N VAL A 86 7.95 -36.80 -19.94
CA VAL A 86 8.71 -37.59 -18.99
C VAL A 86 7.91 -37.81 -17.70
N TYR A 87 7.29 -36.78 -17.15
CA TYR A 87 6.40 -36.92 -15.99
C TYR A 87 5.26 -37.92 -16.26
N TYR A 88 4.56 -37.77 -17.39
CA TYR A 88 3.46 -38.66 -17.75
C TYR A 88 3.91 -40.13 -17.90
N TYR A 89 5.04 -40.34 -18.59
CA TYR A 89 5.63 -41.68 -18.76
C TYR A 89 6.05 -42.30 -17.43
N THR A 90 6.76 -41.56 -16.59
CA THR A 90 7.23 -42.05 -15.28
C THR A 90 6.07 -42.33 -14.32
N ARG A 91 5.00 -41.54 -14.42
CA ARG A 91 3.76 -41.78 -13.67
C ARG A 91 3.06 -43.04 -14.08
N SER A 92 2.97 -43.34 -15.38
CA SER A 92 2.35 -44.59 -15.90
C SER A 92 3.15 -45.85 -15.55
N ARG A 93 4.48 -45.74 -15.39
CA ARG A 93 5.36 -46.84 -15.05
C ARG A 93 5.57 -47.04 -13.54
N GLY A 94 4.88 -46.28 -12.70
CA GLY A 94 5.00 -46.43 -11.25
C GLY A 94 6.34 -45.99 -10.67
N ALA A 95 7.06 -45.04 -11.33
CA ALA A 95 8.35 -44.55 -10.89
C ALA A 95 8.29 -43.95 -9.47
N SER A 96 9.46 -43.72 -8.87
CA SER A 96 9.60 -43.10 -7.56
C SER A 96 8.94 -41.71 -7.51
N LYS A 97 8.54 -41.26 -6.33
CA LYS A 97 7.89 -39.94 -6.15
C LYS A 97 8.84 -38.79 -6.53
N GLU A 98 10.12 -38.96 -6.22
CA GLU A 98 11.18 -37.99 -6.44
C GLU A 98 11.36 -37.67 -7.94
N LEU A 99 11.42 -38.71 -8.78
CA LEU A 99 11.55 -38.55 -10.24
C LEU A 99 10.32 -37.88 -10.85
N LYS A 100 9.12 -38.31 -10.42
CA LYS A 100 7.88 -37.70 -10.89
C LYS A 100 7.82 -36.21 -10.53
N TYR A 101 8.18 -35.84 -9.29
CA TYR A 101 8.19 -34.49 -8.84
C TYR A 101 9.25 -33.64 -9.54
N LEU A 102 10.47 -34.17 -9.73
CA LEU A 102 11.52 -33.46 -10.47
C LEU A 102 11.08 -33.14 -11.90
N SER A 103 10.56 -34.13 -12.64
CA SER A 103 10.10 -33.91 -14.02
C SER A 103 8.96 -32.91 -14.10
N LEU A 104 8.04 -32.95 -13.14
CA LEU A 104 6.92 -32.00 -13.11
C LEU A 104 7.37 -30.58 -12.73
N ILE A 105 8.29 -30.43 -11.77
CA ILE A 105 8.89 -29.14 -11.41
C ILE A 105 9.58 -28.53 -12.63
N LEU A 106 10.41 -29.31 -13.34
CA LEU A 106 11.10 -28.84 -14.54
C LEU A 106 10.11 -28.42 -15.65
N ALA A 107 9.06 -29.22 -15.89
CA ALA A 107 8.02 -28.87 -16.85
C ALA A 107 7.35 -27.54 -16.52
N ILE A 108 6.95 -27.34 -15.26
CA ILE A 108 6.33 -26.09 -14.80
C ILE A 108 7.34 -24.94 -14.86
N SER A 109 8.60 -25.13 -14.42
CA SER A 109 9.62 -24.10 -14.45
C SER A 109 9.92 -23.59 -15.86
N PHE A 110 10.06 -24.50 -16.85
CA PHE A 110 10.24 -24.10 -18.24
C PHE A 110 8.98 -23.45 -18.82
N GLY A 111 7.77 -23.88 -18.43
CA GLY A 111 6.52 -23.21 -18.77
C GLY A 111 6.49 -21.78 -18.25
N THR A 112 6.80 -21.59 -16.96
CA THR A 112 6.90 -20.26 -16.31
C THR A 112 7.94 -19.38 -17.00
N LEU A 113 9.10 -19.93 -17.38
CA LEU A 113 10.16 -19.19 -18.10
C LEU A 113 9.78 -18.82 -19.53
N THR A 114 8.91 -19.59 -20.19
CA THR A 114 8.43 -19.28 -21.55
C THR A 114 7.66 -17.97 -21.59
N ILE A 115 6.96 -17.63 -20.50
CA ILE A 115 6.10 -16.43 -20.40
C ILE A 115 6.90 -15.14 -20.65
N PRO A 116 7.97 -14.80 -19.89
CA PRO A 116 8.71 -13.56 -20.13
C PRO A 116 9.58 -13.59 -21.40
N ILE A 117 9.82 -14.76 -21.98
CA ILE A 117 10.52 -14.86 -23.27
C ILE A 117 9.59 -14.46 -24.43
N TYR A 118 8.33 -14.83 -24.36
CA TYR A 118 7.36 -14.57 -25.43
C TYR A 118 6.55 -13.29 -25.22
N PHE A 119 6.07 -13.06 -24.00
CA PHE A 119 5.21 -11.93 -23.69
C PHE A 119 6.00 -10.74 -23.17
N GLU A 120 5.40 -9.56 -23.26
CA GLU A 120 5.96 -8.29 -22.78
C GLU A 120 4.96 -7.58 -21.87
N GLY A 121 5.50 -6.73 -20.97
CA GLY A 121 4.71 -5.82 -20.15
C GLY A 121 3.64 -6.53 -19.33
N VAL A 122 2.41 -6.05 -19.39
CA VAL A 122 1.28 -6.49 -18.58
C VAL A 122 0.93 -7.98 -18.70
N TRP A 123 1.22 -8.60 -19.84
CA TRP A 123 0.92 -10.01 -20.09
C TRP A 123 1.75 -10.95 -19.21
N ILE A 124 2.99 -10.59 -18.92
CA ILE A 124 3.87 -11.38 -18.03
C ILE A 124 3.22 -11.47 -16.65
N THR A 125 2.82 -10.34 -16.09
CA THR A 125 2.16 -10.27 -14.79
C THR A 125 0.88 -11.12 -14.76
N LEU A 126 0.05 -10.99 -15.80
CA LEU A 126 -1.24 -11.69 -15.87
C LEU A 126 -1.05 -13.21 -15.89
N PHE A 127 -0.18 -13.72 -16.76
CA PHE A 127 0.04 -15.16 -16.89
C PHE A 127 0.70 -15.74 -15.64
N TRP A 128 1.70 -15.07 -15.06
CA TRP A 128 2.32 -15.51 -13.80
C TRP A 128 1.34 -15.48 -12.63
N ALA A 129 0.48 -14.46 -12.55
CA ALA A 129 -0.54 -14.39 -11.51
C ALA A 129 -1.57 -15.53 -11.65
N MET A 130 -2.06 -15.79 -12.88
CA MET A 130 -2.96 -16.91 -13.15
C MET A 130 -2.31 -18.27 -12.86
N GLU A 131 -1.05 -18.44 -13.22
CA GLU A 131 -0.28 -19.65 -12.91
C GLU A 131 -0.15 -19.84 -11.40
N ALA A 132 0.24 -18.80 -10.66
CA ALA A 132 0.34 -18.86 -9.20
C ALA A 132 -1.01 -19.21 -8.55
N GLY A 133 -2.10 -18.56 -8.99
CA GLY A 133 -3.45 -18.83 -8.51
C GLY A 133 -3.91 -20.26 -8.81
N GLY A 134 -3.67 -20.73 -10.03
CA GLY A 134 -4.01 -22.08 -10.47
C GLY A 134 -3.23 -23.17 -9.71
N LEU A 135 -1.90 -22.99 -9.57
CA LEU A 135 -1.05 -23.89 -8.78
C LEU A 135 -1.49 -23.95 -7.33
N PHE A 136 -1.79 -22.80 -6.71
CA PHE A 136 -2.29 -22.74 -5.35
C PHE A 136 -3.63 -23.48 -5.20
N TRP A 137 -4.56 -23.21 -6.10
CA TRP A 137 -5.88 -23.84 -6.10
C TRP A 137 -5.77 -25.39 -6.22
N VAL A 138 -5.01 -25.88 -7.20
CA VAL A 138 -4.79 -27.33 -7.38
C VAL A 138 -4.08 -27.92 -6.16
N GLY A 139 -3.04 -27.26 -5.64
CA GLY A 139 -2.30 -27.69 -4.46
C GLY A 139 -3.21 -27.88 -3.25
N ARG A 140 -4.07 -26.90 -2.97
CA ARG A 140 -5.01 -26.93 -1.83
C ARG A 140 -6.14 -27.95 -2.03
N THR A 141 -6.78 -27.99 -3.20
CA THR A 141 -7.92 -28.88 -3.47
C THR A 141 -7.49 -30.34 -3.58
N LYS A 142 -6.35 -30.63 -4.23
CA LYS A 142 -5.83 -31.99 -4.40
C LYS A 142 -4.89 -32.42 -3.27
N LYS A 143 -4.61 -31.55 -2.29
CA LYS A 143 -3.72 -31.79 -1.15
C LYS A 143 -2.28 -32.14 -1.57
N ILE A 144 -1.79 -31.53 -2.66
CA ILE A 144 -0.43 -31.76 -3.21
C ILE A 144 0.45 -30.57 -2.89
N ARG A 145 1.26 -30.69 -1.83
CA ARG A 145 2.11 -29.59 -1.30
C ARG A 145 3.07 -29.00 -2.33
N MET A 146 3.53 -29.79 -3.29
CA MET A 146 4.45 -29.31 -4.33
C MET A 146 3.89 -28.15 -5.15
N TYR A 147 2.63 -28.23 -5.56
CA TYR A 147 1.98 -27.14 -6.31
C TYR A 147 1.85 -25.87 -5.47
N GLU A 148 1.58 -25.99 -4.17
CA GLU A 148 1.56 -24.83 -3.27
C GLU A 148 2.94 -24.19 -3.18
N MET A 149 4.03 -24.99 -3.07
CA MET A 149 5.40 -24.46 -3.01
C MET A 149 5.79 -23.73 -4.31
N LEU A 150 5.41 -24.26 -5.47
CA LEU A 150 5.64 -23.59 -6.75
C LEU A 150 4.87 -22.26 -6.83
N SER A 151 3.62 -22.24 -6.37
CA SER A 151 2.84 -20.99 -6.28
C SER A 151 3.53 -19.92 -5.43
N TYR A 152 4.20 -20.33 -4.33
CA TYR A 152 4.95 -19.39 -3.47
C TYR A 152 6.19 -18.79 -4.14
N ILE A 153 6.68 -19.40 -5.23
CA ILE A 153 7.77 -18.85 -6.04
C ILE A 153 7.21 -17.94 -7.15
N VAL A 154 6.14 -18.40 -7.83
CA VAL A 154 5.60 -17.67 -8.99
C VAL A 154 4.86 -16.39 -8.57
N LEU A 155 4.20 -16.38 -7.40
CA LEU A 155 3.48 -15.19 -6.92
C LEU A 155 4.39 -13.96 -6.69
N PRO A 156 5.58 -14.06 -6.05
CA PRO A 156 6.55 -12.97 -5.99
C PRO A 156 7.04 -12.50 -7.37
N LEU A 157 7.23 -13.42 -8.33
CA LEU A 157 7.60 -13.06 -9.70
C LEU A 157 6.51 -12.22 -10.36
N ALA A 158 5.24 -12.62 -10.23
CA ALA A 158 4.09 -11.84 -10.70
C ALA A 158 4.01 -10.46 -10.02
N THR A 159 4.29 -10.39 -8.71
CA THR A 159 4.33 -9.14 -7.95
C THR A 159 5.43 -8.20 -8.46
N PHE A 160 6.61 -8.74 -8.71
CA PHE A 160 7.74 -7.99 -9.25
C PHE A 160 7.44 -7.48 -10.66
N SER A 161 6.87 -8.33 -11.52
CA SER A 161 6.44 -7.92 -12.87
C SER A 161 5.37 -6.82 -12.83
N LEU A 162 4.44 -6.87 -11.87
CA LEU A 162 3.47 -5.79 -11.69
C LEU A 162 4.15 -4.47 -11.31
N TRP A 163 5.16 -4.53 -10.45
CA TRP A 163 5.93 -3.34 -10.08
C TRP A 163 6.65 -2.73 -11.29
N THR A 164 7.31 -3.54 -12.13
CA THR A 164 7.96 -3.04 -13.35
C THR A 164 6.95 -2.38 -14.29
N ASN A 165 5.75 -2.95 -14.47
CA ASN A 165 4.69 -2.33 -15.26
C ASN A 165 4.23 -0.97 -14.70
N TRP A 166 4.22 -0.80 -13.38
CA TRP A 166 3.91 0.51 -12.77
C TRP A 166 4.99 1.55 -13.05
N ILE A 167 6.27 1.16 -13.03
CA ILE A 167 7.39 2.05 -13.37
C ILE A 167 7.30 2.46 -14.85
N GLU A 168 7.16 1.49 -15.75
CA GLU A 168 7.00 1.74 -17.19
C GLU A 168 5.81 2.67 -17.48
N MET A 169 4.69 2.47 -16.79
CA MET A 169 3.52 3.33 -16.91
C MET A 169 3.81 4.77 -16.49
N GLN A 170 4.56 4.98 -15.40
CA GLN A 170 4.94 6.32 -14.96
C GLN A 170 5.88 7.01 -15.96
N GLU A 171 6.80 6.27 -16.59
CA GLU A 171 7.66 6.77 -17.66
C GLU A 171 6.85 7.16 -18.91
N HIS A 172 5.84 6.37 -19.29
CA HIS A 172 4.92 6.71 -20.39
C HIS A 172 4.09 7.96 -20.08
N VAL A 173 3.59 8.11 -18.85
CA VAL A 173 2.87 9.31 -18.43
C VAL A 173 3.77 10.55 -18.48
N ALA A 174 5.06 10.39 -18.16
CA ALA A 174 6.01 11.49 -18.21
C ALA A 174 6.37 11.90 -19.65
N SER A 175 6.47 10.93 -20.57
CA SER A 175 6.96 11.14 -21.95
C SER A 175 5.82 11.45 -22.94
N ILE A 176 4.66 10.77 -22.85
CA ILE A 176 3.57 10.88 -23.83
C ILE A 176 2.21 10.87 -23.09
N PRO A 177 1.88 11.93 -22.33
CA PRO A 177 0.67 11.96 -21.49
C PRO A 177 -0.64 11.88 -22.30
N GLU A 178 -0.65 12.33 -23.56
CA GLU A 178 -1.85 12.35 -24.41
C GLU A 178 -2.37 10.95 -24.79
N LYS A 179 -1.50 9.94 -24.76
CA LYS A 179 -1.86 8.56 -25.11
C LYS A 179 -2.35 7.71 -23.94
N VAL A 180 -2.31 8.25 -22.74
CA VAL A 180 -2.64 7.52 -21.52
C VAL A 180 -3.98 8.02 -20.94
N THR A 181 -4.93 7.11 -20.76
CA THR A 181 -6.19 7.39 -20.09
C THR A 181 -6.15 6.84 -18.67
N ALA A 182 -6.41 7.70 -17.68
CA ALA A 182 -6.49 7.26 -16.30
C ALA A 182 -7.70 6.33 -16.08
N PHE A 183 -7.57 5.34 -15.20
CA PHE A 183 -8.55 4.33 -14.82
C PHE A 183 -9.03 3.37 -15.95
N LEU A 184 -8.74 3.66 -17.20
CA LEU A 184 -9.09 2.84 -18.36
C LEU A 184 -7.85 2.44 -19.18
N ASN A 185 -6.74 2.16 -18.50
CA ASN A 185 -5.51 1.68 -19.12
C ASN A 185 -5.27 0.19 -18.79
N THR A 186 -4.46 -0.46 -19.62
CA THR A 186 -4.15 -1.89 -19.49
C THR A 186 -3.42 -2.22 -18.19
N THR A 187 -2.57 -1.33 -17.71
CA THR A 187 -1.81 -1.51 -16.45
C THR A 187 -2.72 -1.51 -15.24
N PHE A 188 -3.71 -0.59 -15.19
CA PHE A 188 -4.70 -0.56 -14.11
C PHE A 188 -5.59 -1.80 -14.09
N LEU A 189 -6.12 -2.20 -15.28
CA LEU A 189 -6.94 -3.41 -15.40
C LEU A 189 -6.15 -4.66 -14.99
N ASN A 190 -4.89 -4.76 -15.41
CA ASN A 190 -4.01 -5.86 -15.00
C ASN A 190 -3.77 -5.87 -13.48
N SER A 191 -3.59 -4.71 -12.88
CA SER A 191 -3.45 -4.56 -11.42
C SER A 191 -4.70 -5.04 -10.68
N LEU A 192 -5.90 -4.71 -11.18
CA LEU A 192 -7.16 -5.19 -10.62
C LEU A 192 -7.32 -6.72 -10.75
N LEU A 193 -6.94 -7.28 -11.91
CA LEU A 193 -6.95 -8.73 -12.12
C LEU A 193 -5.97 -9.44 -11.18
N TYR A 194 -4.76 -8.89 -11.02
CA TYR A 194 -3.78 -9.39 -10.06
C TYR A 194 -4.34 -9.39 -8.63
N VAL A 195 -4.90 -8.27 -8.17
CA VAL A 195 -5.56 -8.16 -6.86
C VAL A 195 -6.69 -9.19 -6.72
N GLY A 196 -7.49 -9.40 -7.77
CA GLY A 196 -8.54 -10.41 -7.79
C GLY A 196 -7.99 -11.83 -7.62
N ILE A 197 -6.86 -12.17 -8.25
CA ILE A 197 -6.20 -13.47 -8.09
C ILE A 197 -5.66 -13.64 -6.67
N VAL A 198 -4.99 -12.61 -6.10
CA VAL A 198 -4.50 -12.64 -4.72
C VAL A 198 -5.67 -12.79 -3.72
N ALA A 199 -6.79 -12.11 -3.97
CA ALA A 199 -8.02 -12.28 -3.19
C ALA A 199 -8.57 -13.71 -3.30
N GLY A 200 -8.54 -14.31 -4.50
CA GLY A 200 -8.89 -15.71 -4.75
C GLY A 200 -8.00 -16.68 -3.96
N ILE A 201 -6.68 -16.45 -3.95
CA ILE A 201 -5.73 -17.24 -3.15
C ILE A 201 -6.07 -17.12 -1.66
N SER A 202 -6.30 -15.90 -1.16
CA SER A 202 -6.69 -15.67 0.25
C SER A 202 -8.00 -16.38 0.60
N TYR A 203 -9.01 -16.30 -0.28
CA TYR A 203 -10.29 -16.99 -0.10
C TYR A 203 -10.12 -18.52 -0.06
N ILE A 204 -9.37 -19.11 -1.00
CA ILE A 204 -9.09 -20.55 -1.04
C ILE A 204 -8.35 -20.97 0.23
N ASN A 205 -7.35 -20.17 0.66
CA ASN A 205 -6.59 -20.43 1.88
C ASN A 205 -7.48 -20.44 3.13
N SER A 206 -8.45 -19.53 3.22
CA SER A 206 -9.38 -19.47 4.35
C SER A 206 -10.38 -20.64 4.36
N ARG A 207 -10.80 -21.10 3.17
CA ARG A 207 -11.76 -22.20 3.02
C ARG A 207 -11.16 -23.58 3.36
N TYR A 208 -9.87 -23.78 3.05
CA TYR A 208 -9.14 -25.05 3.30
C TYR A 208 -8.17 -24.90 4.49
N ARG A 209 -8.67 -24.40 5.61
CA ARG A 209 -7.89 -24.00 6.80
C ARG A 209 -7.09 -25.11 7.48
N GLU A 210 -7.48 -26.38 7.36
CA GLU A 210 -6.84 -27.54 8.05
C GLU A 210 -5.31 -27.65 7.81
N LYS A 211 -4.78 -26.97 6.77
CA LYS A 211 -3.36 -26.98 6.41
C LYS A 211 -2.74 -25.58 6.23
N ALA A 212 -3.48 -24.53 6.56
CA ALA A 212 -2.98 -23.17 6.39
C ALA A 212 -1.93 -22.86 7.48
N SER A 213 -0.72 -22.49 7.07
CA SER A 213 0.24 -21.85 7.97
C SER A 213 -0.32 -20.47 8.35
N GLU A 214 -0.35 -20.14 9.64
CA GLU A 214 -0.74 -18.80 10.11
C GLU A 214 0.12 -17.71 9.47
N THR A 215 1.40 -17.98 9.27
CA THR A 215 2.33 -17.05 8.62
C THR A 215 1.94 -16.77 7.17
N PHE A 216 1.55 -17.80 6.40
CA PHE A 216 1.10 -17.61 5.02
C PHE A 216 -0.24 -16.86 4.97
N ASP A 217 -1.18 -17.23 5.84
CA ASP A 217 -2.48 -16.55 5.93
C ASP A 217 -2.32 -15.05 6.25
N TYR A 218 -1.41 -14.74 7.17
CA TYR A 218 -1.07 -13.35 7.48
C TYR A 218 -0.41 -12.64 6.28
N GLY A 219 0.59 -13.26 5.65
CA GLY A 219 1.33 -12.68 4.54
C GLY A 219 0.46 -12.40 3.31
N ILE A 220 -0.43 -13.34 2.91
CA ILE A 220 -1.29 -13.18 1.74
C ILE A 220 -2.34 -12.09 1.95
N ASN A 221 -2.87 -11.93 3.18
CA ASN A 221 -3.83 -10.88 3.50
C ASN A 221 -3.15 -9.50 3.52
N ILE A 222 -1.91 -9.40 4.02
CA ILE A 222 -1.12 -8.16 3.94
C ILE A 222 -0.81 -7.82 2.48
N LEU A 223 -0.37 -8.81 1.68
CA LEU A 223 -0.11 -8.60 0.25
C LEU A 223 -1.37 -8.07 -0.46
N LEU A 224 -2.52 -8.70 -0.23
CA LEU A 224 -3.80 -8.26 -0.79
C LEU A 224 -4.10 -6.81 -0.43
N PHE A 225 -3.93 -6.45 0.84
CA PHE A 225 -4.19 -5.11 1.33
C PHE A 225 -3.25 -4.08 0.70
N ILE A 226 -1.94 -4.37 0.66
CA ILE A 226 -0.95 -3.47 0.07
C ILE A 226 -1.18 -3.31 -1.44
N MET A 227 -1.45 -4.39 -2.16
CA MET A 227 -1.64 -4.34 -3.61
C MET A 227 -2.94 -3.62 -3.99
N LEU A 228 -4.01 -3.81 -3.22
CA LEU A 228 -5.26 -3.06 -3.40
C LEU A 228 -5.04 -1.56 -3.18
N TYR A 229 -4.33 -1.19 -2.11
CA TYR A 229 -3.95 0.20 -1.84
C TYR A 229 -3.12 0.78 -2.98
N ALA A 230 -2.03 0.11 -3.35
CA ALA A 230 -1.09 0.59 -4.35
C ALA A 230 -1.72 0.75 -5.75
N THR A 231 -2.61 -0.16 -6.14
CA THR A 231 -3.32 -0.11 -7.42
C THR A 231 -4.06 1.22 -7.60
N PHE A 232 -4.85 1.63 -6.63
CA PHE A 232 -5.59 2.89 -6.71
C PHE A 232 -4.72 4.12 -6.44
N TYR A 233 -3.74 4.01 -5.53
CA TYR A 233 -2.80 5.09 -5.24
C TYR A 233 -2.01 5.51 -6.48
N ILE A 234 -1.45 4.54 -7.21
CA ILE A 234 -0.67 4.78 -8.42
C ILE A 234 -1.56 5.36 -9.51
N GLU A 235 -2.80 4.89 -9.63
CA GLU A 235 -3.72 5.38 -10.64
C GLU A 235 -4.17 6.83 -10.37
N ILE A 236 -4.43 7.18 -9.12
CA ILE A 236 -4.70 8.58 -8.72
C ILE A 236 -3.46 9.45 -8.99
N TYR A 237 -2.26 8.94 -8.69
CA TYR A 237 -1.01 9.63 -9.01
C TYR A 237 -0.88 9.89 -10.50
N ASN A 238 -1.09 8.87 -11.34
CA ASN A 238 -1.01 8.95 -12.81
C ASN A 238 -2.06 9.93 -13.36
N TYR A 239 -3.30 9.90 -12.85
CA TYR A 239 -4.34 10.84 -13.24
C TYR A 239 -3.88 12.29 -13.09
N TRP A 240 -3.34 12.64 -11.93
CA TRP A 240 -2.85 13.99 -11.69
C TRP A 240 -1.57 14.30 -12.47
N ALA A 241 -0.67 13.33 -12.65
CA ALA A 241 0.54 13.52 -13.44
C ALA A 241 0.21 13.81 -14.92
N ILE A 242 -0.76 13.10 -15.51
CA ILE A 242 -1.27 13.38 -16.86
C ILE A 242 -1.81 14.82 -16.95
N ARG A 243 -2.64 15.21 -15.99
CA ARG A 243 -3.22 16.57 -15.96
C ARG A 243 -2.16 17.65 -15.86
N ILE A 244 -1.17 17.47 -15.00
CA ILE A 244 -0.07 18.42 -14.83
C ILE A 244 0.75 18.53 -16.12
N ASN A 245 1.11 17.39 -16.74
CA ASN A 245 1.91 17.40 -17.97
C ASN A 245 1.16 18.01 -19.16
N GLN A 246 -0.16 17.73 -19.31
CA GLN A 246 -1.00 18.38 -20.31
C GLN A 246 -1.03 19.91 -20.12
N TYR A 247 -1.20 20.35 -18.88
CA TYR A 247 -1.26 21.75 -18.56
C TYR A 247 0.05 22.49 -18.81
N VAL A 248 1.20 21.86 -18.54
CA VAL A 248 2.53 22.43 -18.82
C VAL A 248 2.78 22.60 -20.32
N VAL A 249 2.28 21.66 -21.14
CA VAL A 249 2.42 21.73 -22.61
C VAL A 249 1.52 22.79 -23.24
N GLU A 250 0.30 22.96 -22.74
CA GLU A 250 -0.70 23.88 -23.32
C GLU A 250 -0.51 25.34 -22.89
N ALA A 251 0.08 25.57 -21.75
CA ALA A 251 0.15 26.91 -21.17
C ALA A 251 1.60 27.36 -20.99
N ASP A 252 1.95 28.45 -21.66
CA ASP A 252 3.10 29.31 -21.31
C ASP A 252 2.91 29.97 -19.93
N THR A 253 2.27 29.25 -19.02
CA THR A 253 1.77 29.70 -17.72
C THR A 253 2.81 29.47 -16.64
N GLY A 254 3.06 30.55 -15.91
CA GLY A 254 4.11 30.62 -14.92
C GLY A 254 4.05 29.57 -13.81
N MET A 255 5.18 29.43 -13.12
CA MET A 255 5.51 28.50 -12.02
C MET A 255 4.38 28.29 -10.97
N LYS A 256 3.56 29.33 -10.70
CA LYS A 256 2.47 29.26 -9.71
C LYS A 256 1.34 28.28 -10.05
N ALA A 257 1.00 28.16 -11.34
CA ALA A 257 -0.06 27.24 -11.76
C ALA A 257 0.41 25.78 -11.69
N TYR A 258 1.67 25.53 -12.04
CA TYR A 258 2.30 24.22 -11.88
C TYR A 258 2.35 23.78 -10.39
N ASP A 259 2.82 24.68 -9.52
CA ASP A 259 2.89 24.41 -8.08
C ASP A 259 1.50 24.12 -7.49
N SER A 260 0.47 24.85 -7.95
CA SER A 260 -0.89 24.65 -7.48
C SER A 260 -1.41 23.23 -7.77
N LEU A 261 -1.18 22.72 -8.98
CA LEU A 261 -1.57 21.36 -9.35
C LEU A 261 -0.75 20.29 -8.62
N GLN A 262 0.53 20.56 -8.33
CA GLN A 262 1.36 19.65 -7.55
C GLN A 262 0.87 19.52 -6.10
N TYR A 263 0.55 20.65 -5.44
CA TYR A 263 -0.02 20.62 -4.08
C TYR A 263 -1.39 19.93 -4.06
N PHE A 264 -2.20 20.18 -5.09
CA PHE A 264 -3.52 19.55 -5.22
C PHE A 264 -3.42 18.03 -5.41
N LYS A 265 -2.47 17.56 -6.26
CA LYS A 265 -2.13 16.13 -6.41
C LYS A 265 -1.74 15.51 -5.07
N GLN A 266 -0.78 16.12 -4.37
CA GLN A 266 -0.31 15.61 -3.08
C GLN A 266 -1.45 15.53 -2.06
N MET A 267 -2.32 16.54 -2.02
CA MET A 267 -3.45 16.54 -1.11
C MET A 267 -4.46 15.42 -1.42
N TRP A 268 -4.75 15.16 -2.70
CA TRP A 268 -5.62 14.04 -3.09
C TRP A 268 -5.04 12.67 -2.71
N LEU A 269 -3.72 12.50 -2.82
CA LEU A 269 -3.05 11.27 -2.39
C LEU A 269 -3.15 11.07 -0.86
N ILE A 270 -3.01 12.16 -0.09
CA ILE A 270 -3.22 12.11 1.37
C ILE A 270 -4.68 11.79 1.70
N VAL A 271 -5.65 12.44 1.05
CA VAL A 271 -7.09 12.17 1.23
C VAL A 271 -7.41 10.71 0.95
N TYR A 272 -6.92 10.18 -0.18
CA TYR A 272 -7.09 8.78 -0.52
C TYR A 272 -6.51 7.85 0.55
N THR A 273 -5.28 8.12 0.99
CA THR A 273 -4.61 7.32 2.04
C THR A 273 -5.40 7.32 3.33
N VAL A 274 -5.81 8.49 3.80
CA VAL A 274 -6.62 8.64 5.03
C VAL A 274 -7.96 7.90 4.91
N ALA A 275 -8.67 8.07 3.78
CA ALA A 275 -9.95 7.40 3.53
C ALA A 275 -9.80 5.88 3.42
N TYR A 276 -8.77 5.41 2.72
CA TYR A 276 -8.48 3.98 2.59
C TYR A 276 -8.23 3.32 3.95
N PHE A 277 -7.39 3.91 4.79
CA PHE A 277 -7.10 3.37 6.11
C PHE A 277 -8.28 3.50 7.08
N ALA A 278 -9.11 4.55 6.96
CA ALA A 278 -10.36 4.64 7.71
C ALA A 278 -11.31 3.48 7.35
N LEU A 279 -11.47 3.19 6.05
CA LEU A 279 -12.29 2.08 5.56
C LEU A 279 -11.69 0.72 5.99
N PHE A 280 -10.38 0.55 5.84
CA PHE A 280 -9.71 -0.67 6.26
C PHE A 280 -9.87 -0.94 7.77
N THR A 281 -9.70 0.09 8.60
CA THR A 281 -9.89 -0.03 10.05
C THR A 281 -11.32 -0.44 10.39
N TRP A 282 -12.30 0.09 9.66
CA TRP A 282 -13.70 -0.33 9.81
C TRP A 282 -13.90 -1.80 9.44
N ILE A 283 -13.32 -2.26 8.31
CA ILE A 283 -13.39 -3.67 7.88
C ILE A 283 -12.68 -4.58 8.89
N ASP A 284 -11.49 -4.20 9.32
CA ASP A 284 -10.66 -4.98 10.22
C ASP A 284 -11.32 -5.16 11.60
N THR A 285 -11.82 -4.08 12.17
CA THR A 285 -12.52 -4.14 13.48
C THR A 285 -13.83 -4.92 13.43
N ARG A 286 -14.50 -5.00 12.27
CA ARG A 286 -15.79 -5.65 12.15
C ARG A 286 -15.70 -7.11 11.70
N TYR A 287 -14.80 -7.43 10.78
CA TYR A 287 -14.77 -8.71 10.08
C TYR A 287 -13.51 -9.53 10.33
N ILE A 288 -12.33 -8.92 10.30
CA ILE A 288 -11.04 -9.63 10.35
C ILE A 288 -10.68 -9.99 11.80
N ARG A 289 -10.65 -9.00 12.68
CA ARG A 289 -10.44 -9.10 14.14
C ARG A 289 -9.20 -9.89 14.58
N LYS A 290 -8.16 -9.93 13.75
CA LYS A 290 -6.89 -10.60 14.09
C LYS A 290 -5.98 -9.63 14.83
N GLU A 291 -5.54 -9.99 16.04
CA GLU A 291 -4.72 -9.14 16.92
C GLU A 291 -3.52 -8.49 16.21
N LYS A 292 -2.73 -9.28 15.47
CA LYS A 292 -1.56 -8.78 14.74
C LYS A 292 -1.93 -7.75 13.66
N ILE A 293 -3.05 -7.94 12.96
CA ILE A 293 -3.50 -7.01 11.91
C ILE A 293 -4.03 -5.74 12.55
N LEU A 294 -4.82 -5.85 13.62
CA LEU A 294 -5.34 -4.71 14.39
C LEU A 294 -4.21 -3.84 14.95
N PHE A 295 -3.15 -4.46 15.49
CA PHE A 295 -1.99 -3.72 15.99
C PHE A 295 -1.26 -2.96 14.87
N ASN A 296 -0.98 -3.60 13.73
CA ASN A 296 -0.34 -2.94 12.60
C ASN A 296 -1.21 -1.80 12.07
N ASN A 297 -2.52 -2.02 11.98
CA ASN A 297 -3.48 -1.01 11.55
C ASN A 297 -3.45 0.21 12.47
N LEU A 298 -3.37 0.01 13.79
CA LEU A 298 -3.21 1.10 14.76
C LEU A 298 -1.95 1.91 14.49
N VAL A 299 -0.80 1.25 14.27
CA VAL A 299 0.47 1.93 13.98
C VAL A 299 0.37 2.75 12.69
N PHE A 300 -0.19 2.18 11.63
CA PHE A 300 -0.40 2.91 10.37
C PHE A 300 -1.33 4.11 10.54
N ASN A 301 -2.43 3.96 11.26
CA ASN A 301 -3.35 5.07 11.52
C ASN A 301 -2.70 6.21 12.29
N LEU A 302 -1.83 5.92 13.26
CA LEU A 302 -1.07 6.96 13.97
C LEU A 302 -0.10 7.69 13.05
N VAL A 303 0.64 6.95 12.21
CA VAL A 303 1.57 7.55 11.23
C VAL A 303 0.81 8.42 10.22
N ILE A 304 -0.29 7.92 9.66
CA ILE A 304 -1.12 8.64 8.69
C ILE A 304 -1.78 9.85 9.33
N GLY A 305 -2.23 9.72 10.58
CA GLY A 305 -2.74 10.84 11.37
C GLY A 305 -1.70 11.95 11.55
N MET A 306 -0.45 11.59 11.83
CA MET A 306 0.65 12.55 11.92
C MET A 306 0.96 13.21 10.57
N ILE A 307 0.96 12.44 9.47
CA ILE A 307 1.14 12.99 8.11
C ILE A 307 0.01 13.99 7.80
N MET A 308 -1.24 13.67 8.14
CA MET A 308 -2.36 14.59 7.92
C MET A 308 -2.25 15.86 8.75
N LEU A 309 -1.84 15.76 10.02
CA LEU A 309 -1.68 16.92 10.92
C LEU A 309 -0.51 17.82 10.54
N THR A 310 0.54 17.27 9.93
CA THR A 310 1.73 18.03 9.50
C THR A 310 1.62 18.41 8.03
N GLN A 311 1.88 17.47 7.13
CA GLN A 311 1.89 17.70 5.68
C GLN A 311 0.50 18.05 5.13
N GLY A 312 -0.55 17.37 5.60
CA GLY A 312 -1.92 17.61 5.12
C GLY A 312 -2.39 19.03 5.42
N LEU A 313 -2.27 19.47 6.67
CA LEU A 313 -2.67 20.84 7.04
C LEU A 313 -1.78 21.92 6.40
N TYR A 314 -0.48 21.64 6.20
CA TYR A 314 0.42 22.51 5.46
C TYR A 314 -0.03 22.68 4.01
N LEU A 315 -0.25 21.58 3.28
CA LEU A 315 -0.73 21.61 1.89
C LEU A 315 -2.08 22.34 1.75
N LEU A 316 -2.99 22.13 2.71
CA LEU A 316 -4.28 22.85 2.75
C LEU A 316 -4.11 24.35 2.98
N SER A 317 -3.05 24.77 3.69
CA SER A 317 -2.71 26.18 3.87
C SER A 317 -2.15 26.79 2.58
N GLU A 318 -1.24 26.09 1.89
CA GLU A 318 -0.69 26.51 0.60
C GLU A 318 -1.79 26.62 -0.47
N LEU A 319 -2.68 25.62 -0.56
CA LEU A 319 -3.81 25.66 -1.50
C LEU A 319 -4.75 26.84 -1.25
N ARG A 320 -5.00 27.21 0.02
CA ARG A 320 -5.75 28.42 0.36
C ARG A 320 -5.01 29.67 -0.10
N GLY A 321 -3.71 29.78 0.15
CA GLY A 321 -2.87 30.91 -0.28
C GLY A 321 -2.90 31.09 -1.80
N LEU A 322 -2.82 30.00 -2.55
CA LEU A 322 -2.94 30.01 -4.01
C LEU A 322 -4.35 30.41 -4.47
N TYR A 323 -5.40 29.93 -3.81
CA TYR A 323 -6.78 30.35 -4.09
C TYR A 323 -6.95 31.89 -3.94
N LEU A 324 -6.40 32.46 -2.87
CA LEU A 324 -6.49 33.92 -2.63
C LEU A 324 -5.64 34.75 -3.60
N SER A 325 -4.51 34.22 -4.06
CA SER A 325 -3.57 34.96 -4.94
C SER A 325 -3.82 34.74 -6.43
N TYR A 326 -4.43 33.62 -6.84
CA TYR A 326 -4.52 33.21 -8.24
C TYR A 326 -5.92 32.79 -8.69
N THR A 327 -6.87 32.60 -7.77
CA THR A 327 -8.27 32.18 -8.03
C THR A 327 -8.44 30.94 -8.91
N PRO A 328 -7.75 29.82 -8.64
CA PRO A 328 -7.77 28.62 -9.50
C PRO A 328 -9.09 27.83 -9.46
N GLY A 329 -10.06 28.25 -8.66
CA GLY A 329 -11.38 27.63 -8.53
C GLY A 329 -11.70 27.14 -7.12
N MET A 330 -13.00 27.05 -6.83
CA MET A 330 -13.51 26.75 -5.47
C MET A 330 -13.10 25.38 -4.94
N MET A 331 -12.71 24.44 -5.81
CA MET A 331 -12.26 23.10 -5.43
C MET A 331 -11.02 23.13 -4.51
N TYR A 332 -10.18 24.15 -4.60
CA TYR A 332 -9.01 24.35 -3.75
C TYR A 332 -9.36 24.65 -2.28
N VAL A 333 -10.58 25.13 -2.05
CA VAL A 333 -11.13 25.32 -0.70
C VAL A 333 -11.93 24.09 -0.26
N ILE A 334 -12.72 23.50 -1.17
CA ILE A 334 -13.60 22.34 -0.88
C ILE A 334 -12.81 21.13 -0.47
N ILE A 335 -11.64 20.87 -1.07
CA ILE A 335 -10.78 19.72 -0.74
C ILE A 335 -10.42 19.68 0.74
N ARG A 336 -10.36 20.84 1.42
CA ARG A 336 -10.13 20.94 2.85
C ARG A 336 -11.18 20.17 3.65
N TYR A 337 -12.45 20.38 3.33
CA TYR A 337 -13.54 19.72 4.05
C TYR A 337 -13.65 18.24 3.73
N ILE A 338 -13.31 17.85 2.51
CA ILE A 338 -13.19 16.43 2.13
C ILE A 338 -12.09 15.77 2.95
N ALA A 339 -10.93 16.41 3.06
CA ALA A 339 -9.80 15.92 3.83
C ALA A 339 -10.09 15.82 5.33
N LEU A 340 -10.72 16.86 5.91
CA LEU A 340 -11.10 16.87 7.31
C LEU A 340 -12.18 15.84 7.64
N LEU A 341 -13.14 15.62 6.72
CA LEU A 341 -14.13 14.54 6.88
C LEU A 341 -13.47 13.16 6.87
N ALA A 342 -12.60 12.90 5.91
CA ALA A 342 -11.84 11.64 5.85
C ALA A 342 -11.00 11.44 7.13
N PHE A 343 -10.35 12.50 7.60
CA PHE A 343 -9.55 12.47 8.82
C PHE A 343 -10.40 12.24 10.09
N ALA A 344 -11.57 12.88 10.19
CA ALA A 344 -12.50 12.64 11.29
C ALA A 344 -12.99 11.19 11.32
N LEU A 345 -13.24 10.57 10.15
CA LEU A 345 -13.57 9.15 10.05
C LEU A 345 -12.41 8.27 10.51
N LEU A 346 -11.17 8.59 10.09
CA LEU A 346 -9.98 7.86 10.54
C LEU A 346 -9.81 7.93 12.06
N LEU A 347 -9.92 9.13 12.65
CA LEU A 347 -9.83 9.33 14.09
C LEU A 347 -10.93 8.55 14.84
N TRP A 348 -12.15 8.57 14.33
CA TRP A 348 -13.25 7.83 14.94
C TRP A 348 -13.02 6.32 14.90
N GLN A 349 -12.57 5.78 13.76
CA GLN A 349 -12.26 4.36 13.64
C GLN A 349 -11.05 3.97 14.51
N THR A 350 -10.02 4.81 14.57
CA THR A 350 -8.86 4.60 15.45
C THR A 350 -9.25 4.62 16.93
N TYR A 351 -10.15 5.52 17.32
CA TYR A 351 -10.66 5.56 18.69
C TYR A 351 -11.41 4.27 19.04
N LYS A 352 -12.26 3.77 18.13
CA LYS A 352 -12.94 2.47 18.32
C LYS A 352 -11.97 1.29 18.33
N LEU A 353 -10.92 1.34 17.52
CA LEU A 353 -9.89 0.31 17.47
C LEU A 353 -9.16 0.18 18.81
N LEU A 354 -8.89 1.31 19.49
CA LEU A 354 -8.28 1.32 20.83
C LEU A 354 -9.17 0.70 21.92
N ASP A 355 -10.50 0.69 21.73
CA ASP A 355 -11.46 0.02 22.61
C ASP A 355 -11.64 -1.47 22.28
N ALA A 356 -11.07 -1.97 21.18
CA ALA A 356 -11.19 -3.38 20.81
C ALA A 356 -10.49 -4.30 21.83
N GLU A 357 -11.15 -5.40 22.19
CA GLU A 357 -10.65 -6.37 23.20
C GLU A 357 -9.24 -6.88 22.87
N ALA A 358 -8.92 -7.03 21.60
CA ALA A 358 -7.62 -7.52 21.12
C ALA A 358 -6.45 -6.54 21.39
N ILE A 359 -6.71 -5.21 21.40
CA ILE A 359 -5.68 -4.20 21.68
C ILE A 359 -5.67 -3.84 23.16
N ASN A 360 -6.86 -3.82 23.80
CA ASN A 360 -7.07 -3.57 25.22
C ASN A 360 -6.19 -2.43 25.78
N PHE A 361 -6.25 -1.26 25.11
CA PHE A 361 -5.45 -0.11 25.51
C PHE A 361 -6.00 0.46 26.83
N LYS A 362 -5.44 0.01 27.95
CA LYS A 362 -5.91 0.33 29.31
C LYS A 362 -5.78 1.81 29.70
N ASN A 363 -4.98 2.59 28.97
CA ASN A 363 -4.72 3.98 29.34
C ASN A 363 -5.69 4.96 28.67
N ASN A 364 -6.94 4.97 29.12
CA ASN A 364 -7.98 5.89 28.65
C ASN A 364 -7.57 7.37 28.77
N LYS A 365 -6.67 7.71 29.73
CA LYS A 365 -6.19 9.09 29.92
C LYS A 365 -5.40 9.57 28.70
N VAL A 366 -4.43 8.77 28.25
CA VAL A 366 -3.60 9.12 27.07
C VAL A 366 -4.46 9.19 25.81
N ARG A 367 -5.34 8.22 25.60
CA ARG A 367 -6.26 8.19 24.46
C ARG A 367 -7.08 9.48 24.34
N ASP A 368 -7.74 9.84 25.43
CA ASP A 368 -8.59 11.04 25.47
C ASP A 368 -7.76 12.31 25.27
N LEU A 369 -6.62 12.44 25.96
CA LEU A 369 -5.75 13.62 25.84
C LEU A 369 -5.21 13.81 24.41
N VAL A 370 -4.79 12.73 23.75
CA VAL A 370 -4.35 12.78 22.36
C VAL A 370 -5.48 13.22 21.44
N LEU A 371 -6.70 12.64 21.60
CA LEU A 371 -7.85 13.03 20.80
C LEU A 371 -8.20 14.51 20.96
N TYR A 372 -8.27 15.01 22.20
CA TYR A 372 -8.55 16.44 22.43
C TYR A 372 -7.44 17.36 21.95
N GLY A 373 -6.18 16.93 22.03
CA GLY A 373 -5.05 17.65 21.44
C GLY A 373 -5.14 17.75 19.93
N VAL A 374 -5.47 16.65 19.25
CA VAL A 374 -5.68 16.63 17.79
C VAL A 374 -6.85 17.53 17.38
N VAL A 375 -7.97 17.48 18.12
CA VAL A 375 -9.12 18.35 17.85
C VAL A 375 -8.75 19.82 18.02
N LEU A 376 -8.01 20.18 19.09
CA LEU A 376 -7.53 21.55 19.28
C LEU A 376 -6.65 22.01 18.11
N TRP A 377 -5.76 21.13 17.60
CA TRP A 377 -4.90 21.42 16.47
C TRP A 377 -5.72 21.71 15.20
N VAL A 378 -6.67 20.84 14.88
CA VAL A 378 -7.54 21.00 13.69
C VAL A 378 -8.38 22.26 13.80
N VAL A 379 -9.01 22.52 14.96
CA VAL A 379 -9.83 23.72 15.17
C VAL A 379 -8.98 24.99 15.09
N SER A 380 -7.73 24.96 15.56
CA SER A 380 -6.79 26.08 15.38
C SER A 380 -6.46 26.32 13.91
N SER A 381 -6.26 25.25 13.13
CA SER A 381 -6.05 25.34 11.68
C SER A 381 -7.28 25.90 10.95
N GLU A 382 -8.51 25.54 11.39
CA GLU A 382 -9.76 26.12 10.85
C GLU A 382 -9.90 27.59 11.15
N TRP A 383 -9.54 28.01 12.37
CA TRP A 383 -9.51 29.43 12.73
C TRP A 383 -8.61 30.25 11.78
N LEU A 384 -7.40 29.77 11.56
CA LEU A 384 -6.45 30.41 10.63
C LEU A 384 -6.98 30.42 9.19
N HIS A 385 -7.62 29.35 8.77
CA HIS A 385 -8.22 29.26 7.44
C HIS A 385 -9.29 30.33 7.19
N TRP A 386 -10.23 30.46 8.11
CA TRP A 386 -11.32 31.40 7.97
C TRP A 386 -10.88 32.86 8.13
N THR A 387 -9.96 33.13 9.06
CA THR A 387 -9.43 34.50 9.24
C THR A 387 -8.70 35.02 7.99
N GLU A 388 -7.97 34.15 7.28
CA GLU A 388 -7.32 34.52 6.04
C GLU A 388 -8.31 34.67 4.88
N LEU A 389 -9.29 33.77 4.74
CA LEU A 389 -10.33 33.88 3.72
C LEU A 389 -11.17 35.18 3.84
N LEU A 390 -11.42 35.59 5.07
CA LEU A 390 -12.18 36.81 5.36
C LEU A 390 -11.32 38.09 5.33
N GLY A 391 -10.02 37.97 5.05
CA GLY A 391 -9.08 39.08 5.07
C GLY A 391 -8.81 39.68 6.45
N ALA A 392 -9.24 39.00 7.52
CA ALA A 392 -9.11 39.46 8.92
C ALA A 392 -7.71 39.15 9.53
N THR A 393 -6.65 39.37 8.75
CA THR A 393 -5.29 38.99 9.10
C THR A 393 -4.67 39.81 10.24
N ALA A 394 -5.18 40.96 10.55
CA ALA A 394 -4.59 41.88 11.58
C ALA A 394 -4.67 41.29 13.01
N ASN A 395 -5.70 40.52 13.34
CA ASN A 395 -6.02 40.10 14.70
C ASN A 395 -6.13 38.57 14.87
N TYR A 396 -5.64 37.77 13.91
CA TYR A 396 -5.79 36.31 13.96
C TYR A 396 -5.14 35.64 15.20
N LYS A 397 -4.02 36.22 15.68
CA LYS A 397 -3.28 35.72 16.88
C LYS A 397 -4.16 35.83 18.13
N LEU A 398 -4.87 36.91 18.28
CA LEU A 398 -5.79 37.10 19.40
C LEU A 398 -6.98 36.14 19.37
N GLY A 399 -7.60 36.04 18.20
CA GLY A 399 -8.70 35.11 18.03
C GLY A 399 -8.29 33.68 18.34
N LEU A 400 -7.07 33.29 17.97
CA LEU A 400 -6.50 31.98 18.33
C LEU A 400 -6.35 31.81 19.86
N SER A 401 -5.94 32.85 20.58
CA SER A 401 -5.83 32.80 22.04
C SER A 401 -7.19 32.70 22.73
N ILE A 402 -8.20 33.45 22.23
CA ILE A 402 -9.58 33.34 22.70
C ILE A 402 -10.13 31.92 22.45
N LEU A 403 -9.90 31.39 21.25
CA LEU A 403 -10.30 30.03 20.88
C LEU A 403 -9.69 28.97 21.82
N TRP A 404 -8.41 29.07 22.15
CA TRP A 404 -7.73 28.11 23.02
C TRP A 404 -8.25 28.18 24.47
N VAL A 405 -8.53 29.39 25.00
CA VAL A 405 -9.14 29.52 26.32
C VAL A 405 -10.59 28.99 26.32
N SER A 406 -11.38 29.32 25.30
CA SER A 406 -12.74 28.79 25.15
C SER A 406 -12.76 27.26 25.06
N TYR A 407 -11.81 26.68 24.31
CA TYR A 407 -11.62 25.23 24.23
C TYR A 407 -11.20 24.63 25.58
N GLY A 408 -10.30 25.30 26.31
CA GLY A 408 -9.91 24.91 27.66
C GLY A 408 -11.10 24.91 28.64
N VAL A 409 -11.96 25.94 28.59
CA VAL A 409 -13.20 25.97 29.38
C VAL A 409 -14.13 24.83 29.00
N PHE A 410 -14.31 24.53 27.70
CA PHE A 410 -15.09 23.39 27.23
C PHE A 410 -14.54 22.07 27.78
N MET A 411 -13.22 21.84 27.72
CA MET A 411 -12.58 20.64 28.30
C MET A 411 -12.78 20.57 29.81
N LEU A 412 -12.72 21.70 30.52
CA LEU A 412 -12.94 21.76 31.97
C LEU A 412 -14.38 21.31 32.33
N VAL A 413 -15.38 21.86 31.66
CA VAL A 413 -16.80 21.50 31.85
C VAL A 413 -17.00 20.00 31.63
N LYS A 414 -16.43 19.49 30.52
CA LYS A 414 -16.53 18.05 30.19
C LYS A 414 -15.80 17.17 31.22
N GLY A 415 -14.60 17.60 31.68
CA GLY A 415 -13.84 16.92 32.74
C GLY A 415 -14.57 16.88 34.09
N ILE A 416 -15.31 17.93 34.43
CA ILE A 416 -16.16 17.99 35.61
C ILE A 416 -17.37 17.05 35.45
N HIS A 417 -18.05 17.13 34.27
CA HIS A 417 -19.25 16.32 34.03
C HIS A 417 -18.96 14.81 33.99
N GLN A 418 -17.84 14.43 33.40
CA GLN A 418 -17.40 13.03 33.32
C GLN A 418 -16.58 12.56 34.52
N SER A 419 -16.33 13.41 35.53
CA SER A 419 -15.51 13.12 36.72
C SER A 419 -14.08 12.65 36.37
N LYS A 420 -13.47 13.24 35.32
CA LYS A 420 -12.13 12.88 34.86
C LYS A 420 -11.10 13.92 35.30
N SER A 421 -10.32 13.62 36.38
CA SER A 421 -9.31 14.54 36.94
C SER A 421 -8.27 14.97 35.91
N TYR A 422 -7.79 14.03 35.07
CA TYR A 422 -6.78 14.33 34.05
C TYR A 422 -7.25 15.34 32.99
N MET A 423 -8.54 15.34 32.63
CA MET A 423 -9.09 16.33 31.70
C MET A 423 -9.17 17.73 32.33
N ARG A 424 -9.47 17.82 33.63
CA ARG A 424 -9.46 19.10 34.34
C ARG A 424 -8.04 19.68 34.40
N ILE A 425 -7.04 18.85 34.74
CA ILE A 425 -5.63 19.27 34.75
C ILE A 425 -5.20 19.74 33.37
N ALA A 426 -5.48 18.96 32.30
CA ALA A 426 -5.13 19.32 30.94
C ALA A 426 -5.81 20.63 30.49
N SER A 427 -7.08 20.86 30.85
CA SER A 427 -7.78 22.10 30.52
C SER A 427 -7.15 23.33 31.20
N ILE A 428 -6.81 23.22 32.47
CA ILE A 428 -6.12 24.28 33.22
C ILE A 428 -4.75 24.55 32.59
N SER A 429 -4.00 23.51 32.21
CA SER A 429 -2.71 23.66 31.52
C SER A 429 -2.83 24.39 30.18
N VAL A 430 -3.86 24.09 29.36
CA VAL A 430 -4.12 24.78 28.09
C VAL A 430 -4.43 26.26 28.34
N ILE A 431 -5.29 26.57 29.34
CA ILE A 431 -5.64 27.93 29.70
C ILE A 431 -4.40 28.69 30.17
N LEU A 432 -3.61 28.11 31.08
CA LEU A 432 -2.39 28.73 31.62
C LEU A 432 -1.37 29.00 30.50
N PHE A 433 -1.12 28.01 29.63
CA PHE A 433 -0.23 28.19 28.49
C PHE A 433 -0.70 29.31 27.55
N THR A 434 -2.01 29.41 27.32
CA THR A 434 -2.58 30.47 26.48
C THR A 434 -2.42 31.85 27.14
N LEU A 435 -2.56 31.94 28.46
CA LEU A 435 -2.33 33.18 29.20
C LEU A 435 -0.87 33.63 29.10
N VAL A 436 0.09 32.71 29.29
CA VAL A 436 1.52 32.99 29.12
C VAL A 436 1.80 33.48 27.71
N LYS A 437 1.29 32.76 26.68
CA LYS A 437 1.44 33.17 25.27
C LYS A 437 0.87 34.56 25.03
N LEU A 438 -0.30 34.86 25.57
CA LEU A 438 -0.95 36.14 25.39
C LEU A 438 -0.15 37.28 26.00
N PHE A 439 0.32 37.14 27.23
CA PHE A 439 1.08 38.17 27.93
C PHE A 439 2.43 38.45 27.28
N PHE A 440 3.18 37.41 26.88
CA PHE A 440 4.54 37.57 26.37
C PHE A 440 4.61 37.78 24.85
N TYR A 441 3.62 37.31 24.09
CA TYR A 441 3.67 37.32 22.63
C TYR A 441 2.59 38.19 21.99
N ASP A 442 1.32 38.00 22.37
CA ASP A 442 0.22 38.63 21.63
C ASP A 442 0.01 40.10 22.03
N ILE A 443 0.14 40.44 23.32
CA ILE A 443 -0.08 41.80 23.83
C ILE A 443 0.97 42.80 23.30
N ALA A 444 2.19 42.38 23.06
CA ALA A 444 3.29 43.24 22.62
C ALA A 444 2.98 43.97 21.30
N HIS A 445 2.17 43.39 20.42
CA HIS A 445 1.90 43.87 19.07
C HIS A 445 0.51 44.48 18.88
N LEU A 446 -0.26 44.70 19.98
CA LEU A 446 -1.64 45.19 19.89
C LEU A 446 -1.80 46.68 20.10
N SER A 447 -2.85 47.25 19.48
CA SER A 447 -3.36 48.55 19.85
C SER A 447 -3.94 48.54 21.26
N THR A 448 -3.96 49.70 21.94
CA THR A 448 -4.45 49.83 23.32
C THR A 448 -5.90 49.33 23.46
N ILE A 449 -6.75 49.63 22.49
CA ILE A 449 -8.15 49.20 22.48
C ILE A 449 -8.27 47.70 22.39
N SER A 450 -7.55 47.05 21.49
CA SER A 450 -7.54 45.60 21.32
C SER A 450 -7.04 44.90 22.57
N ARG A 451 -6.05 45.44 23.27
CA ARG A 451 -5.56 44.92 24.55
C ARG A 451 -6.65 44.85 25.59
N VAL A 452 -7.40 45.98 25.75
CA VAL A 452 -8.48 46.05 26.74
C VAL A 452 -9.60 45.05 26.41
N VAL A 453 -10.03 44.96 25.16
CA VAL A 453 -11.09 44.01 24.75
C VAL A 453 -10.73 42.59 25.04
N VAL A 454 -9.50 42.19 24.70
CA VAL A 454 -9.04 40.80 24.94
C VAL A 454 -8.91 40.49 26.39
N LEU A 455 -8.36 41.40 27.21
CA LEU A 455 -8.24 41.18 28.65
C LEU A 455 -9.60 41.05 29.31
N VAL A 456 -10.62 41.83 28.87
CA VAL A 456 -12.00 41.70 29.36
C VAL A 456 -12.60 40.34 28.98
N ILE A 457 -12.49 39.90 27.71
CA ILE A 457 -13.00 38.57 27.28
C ILE A 457 -12.34 37.44 28.07
N LEU A 458 -11.03 37.51 28.22
CA LEU A 458 -10.30 36.51 29.01
C LEU A 458 -10.67 36.53 30.48
N GLY A 459 -10.83 37.69 31.07
CA GLY A 459 -11.30 37.86 32.44
C GLY A 459 -12.65 37.17 32.66
N VAL A 460 -13.61 37.37 31.74
CA VAL A 460 -14.92 36.74 31.77
C VAL A 460 -14.79 35.21 31.65
N LEU A 461 -13.99 34.72 30.71
CA LEU A 461 -13.80 33.28 30.53
C LEU A 461 -13.14 32.61 31.75
N LEU A 462 -12.16 33.27 32.38
CA LEU A 462 -11.51 32.81 33.62
C LEU A 462 -12.48 32.83 34.80
N MET A 463 -13.35 33.85 34.92
CA MET A 463 -14.40 33.89 35.94
C MET A 463 -15.37 32.72 35.75
N ILE A 464 -15.81 32.42 34.52
CA ILE A 464 -16.66 31.29 34.22
C ILE A 464 -15.97 29.98 34.64
N ALA A 465 -14.73 29.78 34.26
CA ALA A 465 -13.96 28.60 34.63
C ALA A 465 -13.84 28.44 36.15
N SER A 466 -13.50 29.52 36.88
CA SER A 466 -13.39 29.53 38.33
C SER A 466 -14.73 29.24 38.99
N PHE A 467 -15.80 29.90 38.56
CA PHE A 467 -17.15 29.65 39.07
C PHE A 467 -17.59 28.20 38.89
N LEU A 468 -17.37 27.63 37.73
CA LEU A 468 -17.69 26.22 37.46
C LEU A 468 -16.89 25.29 38.36
N TYR A 469 -15.58 25.58 38.52
CA TYR A 469 -14.74 24.76 39.40
C TYR A 469 -15.23 24.78 40.86
N VAL A 470 -15.50 25.95 41.42
CA VAL A 470 -16.01 26.13 42.80
C VAL A 470 -17.38 25.51 42.97
N LYS A 471 -18.31 25.76 42.05
CA LYS A 471 -19.69 25.22 42.09
C LYS A 471 -19.70 23.69 42.17
N TYR A 472 -18.79 23.03 41.49
CA TYR A 472 -18.69 21.57 41.46
C TYR A 472 -17.60 20.99 42.37
N ASP A 473 -16.98 21.78 43.25
CA ASP A 473 -15.88 21.34 44.14
C ASP A 473 -16.28 20.11 44.98
N LYS A 474 -17.48 20.06 45.54
CA LYS A 474 -17.97 18.90 46.29
C LYS A 474 -18.03 17.60 45.46
N LYS A 475 -18.44 17.73 44.19
CA LYS A 475 -18.47 16.59 43.25
C LYS A 475 -17.09 16.16 42.84
N ILE A 476 -16.15 17.11 42.73
CA ILE A 476 -14.75 16.90 42.41
C ILE A 476 -14.08 16.10 43.55
N ARG A 477 -14.20 16.56 44.78
CA ARG A 477 -13.58 15.93 45.98
C ARG A 477 -14.10 14.53 46.25
N ASN A 478 -15.39 14.27 45.99
CA ASN A 478 -15.96 12.95 46.23
C ASN A 478 -15.55 11.90 45.20
N ASN A 479 -15.12 12.31 44.00
CA ASN A 479 -14.72 11.42 42.90
C ASN A 479 -13.20 11.23 42.77
N ASP A 480 -12.39 12.04 43.48
CA ASP A 480 -10.94 11.93 43.53
C ASP A 480 -10.45 11.06 44.73
N LYS A 481 -11.39 10.63 45.62
CA LYS A 481 -11.21 9.59 46.65
C LYS A 481 -11.60 8.22 46.11
#